data_733140608d8a60ae1a53dcc7bf882604
#
_entry.id   733140608d8a60ae1a53dcc7bf882604
#
_cell.length_a   1.000
_cell.length_b   1.000
_cell.length_c   1.000
_cell.angle_alpha   90.00
_cell.angle_beta   90.00
_cell.angle_gamma   90.00
#
_symmetry.space_group_name_H-M   'P 1'
#
loop_
_entity.id
_entity.type
_entity.pdbx_description
1 polymer ?
#
loop_
_entity_poly.entity_id
_entity_poly.type
_entity_poly.pdbx_seq_one_letter_code
_entity_poly.pdbx_strand_id
1 'polypeptide(L)'
;MIQNKIDQFKPSEVQMMIDESPDTIAIIDVREPWEYASDTGHVIGSRLIPMNDIPENLDELRQLAATRKLGIICNSGQRSYYTAAFLKQNGIDNVFNIYGGIIQWILSGLEVEYGSGTDGK
;
A
#
# COMPACT_ATOMS: atom_id res chain seq x y z
N MET A 1 -16.96 5.90 22.16
CA MET A 1 -16.93 5.83 20.72
C MET A 1 -15.53 5.64 20.20
N ILE A 2 -15.33 4.65 19.43
CA ILE A 2 -14.02 4.35 18.89
C ILE A 2 -13.87 5.01 17.54
N GLN A 3 -12.78 5.71 17.36
CA GLN A 3 -12.47 6.28 16.08
C GLN A 3 -11.36 5.47 15.45
N ASN A 4 -11.65 4.85 14.34
CA ASN A 4 -10.61 4.16 13.62
C ASN A 4 -9.99 5.14 12.64
N LYS A 5 -9.30 6.10 13.21
CA LYS A 5 -8.68 7.11 12.40
C LYS A 5 -7.53 6.51 11.64
N ILE A 6 -7.53 6.71 10.33
CA ILE A 6 -6.50 6.17 9.45
C ILE A 6 -5.50 7.27 9.15
N ASP A 7 -4.25 7.01 9.46
CA ASP A 7 -3.18 7.93 9.09
C ASP A 7 -3.07 7.98 7.58
N GLN A 8 -2.86 9.16 7.04
CA GLN A 8 -2.67 9.33 5.62
C GLN A 8 -1.39 10.10 5.37
N PHE A 9 -0.58 9.63 4.45
CA PHE A 9 0.65 10.31 4.09
C PHE A 9 0.68 10.54 2.59
N LYS A 10 1.21 11.68 2.19
CA LYS A 10 1.36 12.00 0.77
C LYS A 10 2.45 11.14 0.15
N PRO A 11 2.41 10.92 -1.16
CA PRO A 11 3.46 10.14 -1.82
C PRO A 11 4.87 10.61 -1.51
N SER A 12 5.10 11.93 -1.50
CA SER A 12 6.45 12.45 -1.21
C SER A 12 6.89 12.11 0.20
N GLU A 13 5.96 12.12 1.16
CA GLU A 13 6.27 11.75 2.53
C GLU A 13 6.61 10.27 2.63
N VAL A 14 5.86 9.44 1.91
CA VAL A 14 6.08 8.00 1.91
C VAL A 14 7.45 7.68 1.29
N GLN A 15 7.78 8.36 0.17
CA GLN A 15 9.08 8.15 -0.46
C GLN A 15 10.21 8.50 0.49
N MET A 16 10.07 9.59 1.24
CA MET A 16 11.07 9.96 2.24
C MET A 16 11.21 8.89 3.31
N MET A 17 10.09 8.33 3.76
CA MET A 17 10.11 7.26 4.77
C MET A 17 10.87 6.05 4.24
N ILE A 18 10.62 5.69 2.99
CA ILE A 18 11.29 4.55 2.36
C ILE A 18 12.78 4.83 2.22
N ASP A 19 13.13 6.04 1.79
CA ASP A 19 14.53 6.40 1.58
C ASP A 19 15.32 6.40 2.89
N GLU A 20 14.69 6.85 3.97
CA GLU A 20 15.36 6.92 5.25
C GLU A 20 15.46 5.57 5.94
N SER A 21 14.48 4.70 5.78
CA SER A 21 14.44 3.44 6.50
C SER A 21 13.73 2.37 5.64
N PRO A 22 14.35 1.93 4.56
CA PRO A 22 13.68 1.05 3.60
C PRO A 22 13.15 -0.25 4.18
N ASP A 23 13.84 -0.79 5.19
CA ASP A 23 13.43 -2.06 5.75
C ASP A 23 12.29 -1.96 6.74
N THR A 24 11.80 -0.75 7.00
CA THR A 24 10.73 -0.55 7.98
C THR A 24 9.38 -0.25 7.34
N ILE A 25 9.32 -0.17 6.00
CA ILE A 25 8.09 0.15 5.28
C ILE A 25 7.80 -0.96 4.27
N ALA A 26 6.56 -1.40 4.20
CA ALA A 26 6.12 -2.32 3.17
C ALA A 26 4.91 -1.69 2.49
N ILE A 27 4.94 -1.63 1.17
CA ILE A 27 3.83 -1.04 0.40
C ILE A 27 2.99 -2.18 -0.17
N ILE A 28 1.69 -2.14 0.13
CA ILE A 28 0.74 -3.14 -0.34
C ILE A 28 -0.21 -2.46 -1.33
N ASP A 29 -0.20 -2.94 -2.56
CA ASP A 29 -1.06 -2.41 -3.60
C ASP A 29 -2.31 -3.28 -3.66
N VAL A 30 -3.48 -2.68 -3.44
CA VAL A 30 -4.72 -3.43 -3.34
C VAL A 30 -5.59 -3.31 -4.58
N ARG A 31 -4.98 -2.88 -5.70
CA ARG A 31 -5.68 -2.81 -6.98
C ARG A 31 -5.83 -4.21 -7.57
N GLU A 32 -6.51 -4.27 -8.71
CA GLU A 32 -6.63 -5.54 -9.43
C GLU A 32 -5.32 -5.81 -10.19
N PRO A 33 -5.02 -7.08 -10.51
CA PRO A 33 -3.77 -7.40 -11.22
C PRO A 33 -3.59 -6.63 -12.53
N TRP A 34 -4.69 -6.41 -13.27
CA TRP A 34 -4.59 -5.69 -14.55
C TRP A 34 -4.27 -4.21 -14.35
N GLU A 35 -4.66 -3.62 -13.21
CA GLU A 35 -4.30 -2.24 -12.89
C GLU A 35 -2.82 -2.17 -12.51
N TYR A 36 -2.37 -3.11 -11.71
CA TYR A 36 -0.99 -3.18 -11.24
C TYR A 36 -0.03 -3.30 -12.42
N ALA A 37 -0.41 -4.06 -13.44
CA ALA A 37 0.40 -4.29 -14.62
C ALA A 37 0.14 -3.27 -15.74
N SER A 38 -0.69 -2.26 -15.48
CA SER A 38 -1.07 -1.30 -16.51
C SER A 38 -0.01 -0.24 -16.74
N ASP A 39 -0.34 0.74 -17.60
CA ASP A 39 0.58 1.82 -17.92
C ASP A 39 0.85 2.76 -16.76
N THR A 40 0.07 2.74 -15.69
CA THR A 40 0.39 3.54 -14.52
C THR A 40 1.59 2.98 -13.79
N GLY A 41 1.89 1.70 -13.99
CA GLY A 41 2.91 1.04 -13.20
C GLY A 41 2.47 0.90 -11.75
N HIS A 42 3.41 0.59 -10.88
CA HIS A 42 3.17 0.44 -9.45
C HIS A 42 4.43 0.88 -8.70
N VAL A 43 4.28 1.11 -7.43
CA VAL A 43 5.41 1.58 -6.60
C VAL A 43 6.48 0.50 -6.57
N ILE A 44 7.73 0.92 -6.71
CA ILE A 44 8.87 0.00 -6.72
C ILE A 44 8.89 -0.77 -5.41
N GLY A 45 8.97 -2.10 -5.52
CA GLY A 45 9.00 -2.96 -4.33
C GLY A 45 7.65 -3.20 -3.68
N SER A 46 6.56 -2.66 -4.24
CA SER A 46 5.24 -2.91 -3.67
C SER A 46 4.82 -4.36 -3.95
N ARG A 47 3.93 -4.83 -3.09
CA ARG A 47 3.40 -6.18 -3.21
C ARG A 47 1.92 -6.10 -3.54
N LEU A 48 1.50 -6.83 -4.55
CA LEU A 48 0.10 -6.85 -4.95
C LEU A 48 -0.70 -7.84 -4.11
N ILE A 49 -1.70 -7.33 -3.41
CA ILE A 49 -2.72 -8.17 -2.77
C ILE A 49 -4.04 -7.48 -3.07
N PRO A 50 -4.78 -7.93 -4.09
CA PRO A 50 -6.05 -7.29 -4.43
C PRO A 50 -6.96 -7.18 -3.23
N MET A 51 -7.75 -6.11 -3.18
CA MET A 51 -8.55 -5.81 -1.99
C MET A 51 -9.41 -7.00 -1.55
N ASN A 52 -9.97 -7.74 -2.52
CA ASN A 52 -10.82 -8.87 -2.17
C ASN A 52 -10.05 -10.04 -1.57
N ASP A 53 -8.73 -10.06 -1.72
CA ASP A 53 -7.90 -11.13 -1.16
C ASP A 53 -7.31 -10.76 0.20
N ILE A 54 -7.55 -9.55 0.68
CA ILE A 54 -7.01 -9.12 1.97
C ILE A 54 -7.45 -10.02 3.12
N PRO A 55 -8.74 -10.40 3.23
CA PRO A 55 -9.15 -11.24 4.36
C PRO A 55 -8.38 -12.55 4.44
N GLU A 56 -8.02 -13.12 3.30
CA GLU A 56 -7.29 -14.39 3.27
C GLU A 56 -5.83 -14.23 3.66
N ASN A 57 -5.32 -13.00 3.66
CA ASN A 57 -3.92 -12.71 3.91
C ASN A 57 -3.70 -12.01 5.25
N LEU A 58 -4.67 -12.02 6.14
CA LEU A 58 -4.55 -11.28 7.41
C LEU A 58 -3.41 -11.77 8.27
N ASP A 59 -3.20 -13.08 8.35
CA ASP A 59 -2.12 -13.60 9.18
C ASP A 59 -0.76 -13.17 8.66
N GLU A 60 -0.58 -13.21 7.35
CA GLU A 60 0.67 -12.79 6.75
C GLU A 60 0.89 -11.30 6.94
N LEU A 61 -0.15 -10.51 6.78
CA LEU A 61 -0.06 -9.06 6.97
C LEU A 61 0.22 -8.71 8.43
N ARG A 62 -0.35 -9.48 9.36
CA ARG A 62 -0.09 -9.27 10.78
C ARG A 62 1.36 -9.52 11.11
N GLN A 63 1.95 -10.57 10.54
CA GLN A 63 3.36 -10.87 10.74
C GLN A 63 4.24 -9.77 10.12
N LEU A 64 3.88 -9.29 8.94
CA LEU A 64 4.63 -8.25 8.29
C LEU A 64 4.57 -6.95 9.10
N ALA A 65 3.40 -6.62 9.64
CA ALA A 65 3.21 -5.41 10.41
C ALA A 65 3.94 -5.43 11.75
N ALA A 66 4.38 -6.60 12.19
CA ALA A 66 5.14 -6.70 13.43
C ALA A 66 6.51 -6.02 13.31
N THR A 67 7.06 -5.94 12.09
CA THR A 67 8.37 -5.35 11.89
C THR A 67 8.37 -4.20 10.88
N ARG A 68 7.27 -3.97 10.17
CA ARG A 68 7.21 -2.93 9.15
C ARG A 68 5.89 -2.17 9.25
N LYS A 69 5.92 -0.92 8.85
CA LYS A 69 4.70 -0.14 8.73
C LYS A 69 4.13 -0.42 7.35
N LEU A 70 2.84 -0.71 7.28
CA LEU A 70 2.21 -1.08 6.02
C LEU A 70 1.58 0.16 5.38
N GLY A 71 2.05 0.53 4.20
CA GLY A 71 1.44 1.59 3.42
C GLY A 71 0.55 0.98 2.37
N ILE A 72 -0.73 1.34 2.38
CA ILE A 72 -1.71 0.76 1.47
C ILE A 72 -1.98 1.73 0.34
N ILE A 73 -1.89 1.25 -0.90
CA ILE A 73 -2.08 2.10 -2.06
C ILE A 73 -3.10 1.48 -3.02
N CYS A 74 -3.89 2.33 -3.64
CA CYS A 74 -4.77 1.93 -4.73
C CYS A 74 -4.67 2.97 -5.83
N ASN A 75 -5.68 3.12 -6.68
CA ASN A 75 -5.59 4.06 -7.78
C ASN A 75 -5.69 5.51 -7.31
N SER A 76 -6.71 5.83 -6.53
CA SER A 76 -6.97 7.20 -6.10
C SER A 76 -7.11 7.38 -4.58
N GLY A 77 -6.90 6.33 -3.82
CA GLY A 77 -6.86 6.45 -2.36
C GLY A 77 -8.09 5.94 -1.61
N GLN A 78 -9.15 5.54 -2.31
CA GLN A 78 -10.38 5.13 -1.63
C GLN A 78 -10.36 3.67 -1.19
N ARG A 79 -10.07 2.76 -2.10
CA ARG A 79 -10.00 1.32 -1.76
C ARG A 79 -8.95 1.08 -0.69
N SER A 80 -7.81 1.77 -0.79
CA SER A 80 -6.74 1.62 0.17
C SER A 80 -7.11 2.19 1.53
N TYR A 81 -7.89 3.27 1.55
CA TYR A 81 -8.38 3.81 2.83
C TYR A 81 -9.24 2.78 3.55
N TYR A 82 -10.19 2.19 2.84
CA TYR A 82 -11.07 1.19 3.46
C TYR A 82 -10.32 -0.06 3.84
N THR A 83 -9.31 -0.45 3.06
CA THR A 83 -8.47 -1.59 3.40
C THR A 83 -7.69 -1.31 4.69
N ALA A 84 -7.12 -0.12 4.82
CA ALA A 84 -6.40 0.24 6.04
C ALA A 84 -7.34 0.20 7.25
N ALA A 85 -8.58 0.68 7.08
CA ALA A 85 -9.57 0.64 8.16
C ALA A 85 -9.90 -0.81 8.53
N PHE A 86 -10.08 -1.67 7.54
CA PHE A 86 -10.36 -3.08 7.76
C PHE A 86 -9.22 -3.75 8.53
N LEU A 87 -7.98 -3.44 8.15
CA LEU A 87 -6.83 -4.01 8.85
C LEU A 87 -6.78 -3.57 10.30
N LYS A 88 -7.06 -2.29 10.57
CA LYS A 88 -7.11 -1.82 11.94
C LYS A 88 -8.21 -2.50 12.75
N GLN A 89 -9.37 -2.73 12.13
CA GLN A 89 -10.44 -3.43 12.80
C GLN A 89 -10.07 -4.88 13.14
N ASN A 90 -9.09 -5.42 12.46
CA ASN A 90 -8.60 -6.77 12.69
C ASN A 90 -7.30 -6.78 13.50
N GLY A 91 -7.02 -5.70 14.19
CA GLY A 91 -5.89 -5.64 15.12
C GLY A 91 -4.55 -5.33 14.50
N ILE A 92 -4.52 -4.96 13.22
CA ILE A 92 -3.27 -4.61 12.56
C ILE A 92 -3.20 -3.08 12.54
N ASP A 93 -2.55 -2.51 13.57
CA ASP A 93 -2.56 -1.07 13.76
C ASP A 93 -1.46 -0.33 13.04
N ASN A 94 -0.41 -1.00 12.64
CA ASN A 94 0.76 -0.36 12.05
C ASN A 94 0.56 -0.19 10.54
N VAL A 95 -0.43 0.62 10.16
CA VAL A 95 -0.87 0.75 8.78
C VAL A 95 -1.26 2.21 8.50
N PHE A 96 -1.03 2.65 7.27
CA PHE A 96 -1.45 3.98 6.83
C PHE A 96 -1.94 3.92 5.38
N ASN A 97 -2.69 4.92 4.97
CA ASN A 97 -3.15 5.05 3.59
C ASN A 97 -2.23 6.01 2.83
N ILE A 98 -1.90 5.68 1.59
CA ILE A 98 -1.13 6.57 0.73
C ILE A 98 -2.13 7.47 0.01
N TYR A 99 -2.13 8.74 0.41
CA TYR A 99 -3.11 9.71 -0.06
C TYR A 99 -3.03 9.88 -1.57
N GLY A 100 -4.17 9.82 -2.23
CA GLY A 100 -4.25 10.05 -3.67
C GLY A 100 -3.81 8.89 -4.53
N GLY A 101 -3.30 7.83 -3.95
CA GLY A 101 -2.97 6.60 -4.65
C GLY A 101 -1.88 6.74 -5.70
N ILE A 102 -1.88 5.81 -6.65
CA ILE A 102 -0.84 5.79 -7.69
C ILE A 102 -0.91 7.02 -8.59
N ILE A 103 -2.10 7.58 -8.77
CA ILE A 103 -2.25 8.78 -9.57
C ILE A 103 -1.45 9.93 -8.94
N GLN A 104 -1.61 10.14 -7.63
CA GLN A 104 -0.89 11.22 -6.96
C GLN A 104 0.60 10.91 -6.88
N TRP A 105 0.96 9.63 -6.76
CA TRP A 105 2.35 9.19 -6.76
C TRP A 105 3.04 9.64 -8.05
N ILE A 106 2.40 9.36 -9.20
CA ILE A 106 2.93 9.73 -10.52
C ILE A 106 2.98 11.25 -10.67
N LEU A 107 1.92 11.95 -10.26
CA LEU A 107 1.87 13.40 -10.37
C LEU A 107 2.93 14.09 -9.52
N SER A 108 3.40 13.40 -8.49
CA SER A 108 4.47 13.93 -7.64
C SER A 108 5.86 13.67 -8.23
N GLY A 109 5.92 13.05 -9.40
CA GLY A 109 7.20 12.80 -10.08
C GLY A 109 7.99 11.64 -9.52
N LEU A 110 7.35 10.76 -8.76
CA LEU A 110 8.05 9.63 -8.14
C LEU A 110 8.09 8.44 -9.08
N GLU A 111 9.11 7.61 -8.92
CA GLU A 111 9.32 6.49 -9.83
C GLU A 111 8.37 5.34 -9.59
N VAL A 112 8.01 4.66 -10.66
CA VAL A 112 7.23 3.44 -10.61
C VAL A 112 7.95 2.38 -11.44
N GLU A 113 7.57 1.13 -11.23
CA GLU A 113 8.04 0.06 -12.10
C GLU A 113 6.83 -0.52 -12.83
N TYR A 114 7.08 -1.24 -13.90
CA TYR A 114 6.03 -1.75 -14.76
C TYR A 114 6.08 -3.27 -14.82
N GLY A 115 4.98 -3.85 -15.27
CA GLY A 115 4.89 -5.30 -15.41
C GLY A 115 4.10 -5.93 -14.30
N SER A 116 4.04 -7.25 -14.31
CA SER A 116 3.20 -7.97 -13.35
C SER A 116 3.74 -7.91 -11.93
N GLY A 117 5.00 -7.54 -11.77
CA GLY A 117 5.58 -7.50 -10.43
C GLY A 117 5.95 -8.85 -9.87
N THR A 118 5.53 -9.90 -10.53
CA THR A 118 5.82 -11.24 -10.04
C THR A 118 6.63 -12.03 -11.01
N ASP A 119 7.10 -11.45 -12.10
CA ASP A 119 7.73 -12.15 -13.07
C ASP A 119 8.95 -12.42 -12.73
N GLY A 120 9.06 -12.81 -12.21
CA GLY A 120 10.26 -13.24 -12.07
C GLY A 120 10.93 -13.73 -13.23
N LYS A 121 10.10 -13.59 -13.45
CA LYS A 121 10.18 -14.00 -14.20
C LYS A 121 10.24 -14.06 -14.67
#